data_ccf0369d528eac4ab220c7839b6aa44c
#
_entry.id   ccf0369d528eac4ab220c7839b6aa44c
#
_cell.length_a   1.000
_cell.length_b   1.000
_cell.length_c   1.000
_cell.angle_alpha   90.00
_cell.angle_beta   90.00
_cell.angle_gamma   90.00
#
_symmetry.space_group_name_H-M   'P 1'
#
loop_
_entity.id
_entity.type
_entity.pdbx_description
1 polymer ?
#
loop_
_entity_poly.entity_id
_entity_poly.type
_entity_poly.pdbx_seq_one_letter_code
_entity_poly.pdbx_strand_id
1 'polypeptide(L)'
;YKRQHHHPRNPCPATPPPACREHAPHTGRTARTTTHTPNTTACRNHTTRTNHPIQETQRWYVLGMSKKIAVLTGAGISTSAGIPDFRGPDGVWTKHPEQMNVYDIDAFLANEEDREYSWRWQKESPVWNAQPGEAHKALVKLEQAGMLTLLATQNFDALHEKAGNSDNVIVNLHGTIGTSHCMKCHAKYDTADIMANLDNEPDPHCHRKLPYSGNMPCNGLIKTDVVYFGEALPDGAMEKSYRLATQADELWVIGSTLEVMPAASIVPVAAQAGVPITIMNMGHTQYDRLADHLIRDDIAVALPRLVDETITAERNRQ
;
A
#
# COMPACT_ATOMS: atom_id res chain seq x y z
N TYR A 1 -10.41 1.57 46.53
CA TYR A 1 -11.12 2.75 47.06
C TYR A 1 -11.74 3.50 45.88
N LYS A 2 -13.09 3.56 45.87
CA LYS A 2 -13.93 4.23 44.89
C LYS A 2 -13.78 5.74 44.98
N ARG A 3 -13.69 6.42 43.82
CA ARG A 3 -14.39 7.71 43.58
C ARG A 3 -14.73 7.88 42.11
N GLN A 4 -16.04 7.86 41.86
CA GLN A 4 -16.70 8.28 40.63
C GLN A 4 -16.69 9.82 40.60
N HIS A 5 -16.36 10.42 39.45
CA HIS A 5 -16.73 11.79 39.13
C HIS A 5 -17.53 11.82 37.83
N HIS A 6 -18.83 12.12 38.01
CA HIS A 6 -19.75 12.51 36.94
C HIS A 6 -19.40 13.93 36.45
N HIS A 7 -19.36 14.13 35.16
CA HIS A 7 -19.51 15.45 34.54
C HIS A 7 -20.69 15.46 33.56
N PRO A 8 -21.49 16.54 33.54
CA PRO A 8 -22.78 16.61 32.86
C PRO A 8 -22.62 16.97 31.37
N ARG A 9 -23.53 16.40 30.59
CA ARG A 9 -23.70 16.71 29.16
C ARG A 9 -24.38 18.06 29.00
N ASN A 10 -23.86 18.94 28.15
CA ASN A 10 -24.56 20.06 27.57
C ASN A 10 -24.96 19.76 26.12
N PRO A 11 -26.20 20.07 25.70
CA PRO A 11 -26.66 19.85 24.33
C PRO A 11 -26.34 21.06 23.45
N CYS A 12 -25.86 20.81 22.22
CA CYS A 12 -25.77 21.81 21.15
C CYS A 12 -27.16 22.10 20.54
N PRO A 13 -27.48 23.35 20.21
CA PRO A 13 -28.69 23.69 19.46
C PRO A 13 -28.47 23.57 17.95
N ALA A 14 -29.45 22.97 17.28
CA ALA A 14 -29.55 22.90 15.84
C ALA A 14 -30.07 24.24 15.25
N THR A 15 -29.40 24.73 14.20
CA THR A 15 -29.93 25.77 13.34
C THR A 15 -30.06 25.24 11.90
N PRO A 16 -31.21 25.46 11.22
CA PRO A 16 -31.41 25.02 9.84
C PRO A 16 -30.88 26.06 8.82
N PRO A 17 -30.55 25.61 7.59
CA PRO A 17 -30.08 26.50 6.52
C PRO A 17 -31.25 27.27 5.84
N PRO A 18 -30.96 28.41 5.20
CA PRO A 18 -32.00 29.26 4.60
C PRO A 18 -32.41 28.78 3.19
N ALA A 19 -33.70 28.96 2.91
CA ALA A 19 -34.37 28.63 1.68
C ALA A 19 -33.96 29.54 0.50
N CYS A 20 -33.83 28.95 -0.70
CA CYS A 20 -33.73 29.65 -1.96
C CYS A 20 -35.10 30.27 -2.35
N ARG A 21 -35.08 31.51 -2.71
CA ARG A 21 -36.24 32.25 -3.27
C ARG A 21 -36.32 32.06 -4.78
N GLU A 22 -37.47 31.60 -5.24
CA GLU A 22 -37.91 31.65 -6.62
C GLU A 22 -38.22 33.10 -7.03
N HIS A 23 -37.85 33.50 -8.26
CA HIS A 23 -38.39 34.66 -8.95
C HIS A 23 -39.06 34.22 -10.24
N ALA A 24 -40.35 34.47 -10.33
CA ALA A 24 -41.22 34.26 -11.48
C ALA A 24 -41.19 35.45 -12.45
N PRO A 25 -41.67 35.28 -13.70
CA PRO A 25 -41.37 36.15 -14.81
C PRO A 25 -42.45 37.16 -15.11
N HIS A 26 -42.08 38.24 -15.80
CA HIS A 26 -43.02 39.25 -16.38
C HIS A 26 -43.28 39.03 -17.86
N THR A 27 -44.53 39.16 -18.15
CA THR A 27 -45.34 39.11 -19.35
C THR A 27 -45.00 40.12 -20.46
N GLY A 28 -45.34 39.77 -21.72
CA GLY A 28 -45.61 40.73 -22.78
C GLY A 28 -45.67 40.15 -24.21
N ARG A 29 -46.90 39.76 -24.68
CA ARG A 29 -47.64 40.10 -25.91
C ARG A 29 -46.80 40.30 -27.19
N THR A 30 -47.15 39.77 -28.40
CA THR A 30 -48.40 39.68 -29.20
C THR A 30 -48.17 38.90 -30.48
N ALA A 31 -49.19 38.12 -30.85
CA ALA A 31 -49.77 37.65 -32.10
C ALA A 31 -49.08 37.87 -33.46
N ARG A 32 -49.09 36.83 -34.35
CA ARG A 32 -49.98 36.64 -35.50
C ARG A 32 -49.70 35.37 -36.28
N THR A 33 -50.74 34.65 -36.48
CA THR A 33 -51.13 33.64 -37.45
C THR A 33 -50.38 33.58 -38.80
N THR A 34 -50.06 32.37 -39.29
CA THR A 34 -50.67 31.79 -40.53
C THR A 34 -50.29 30.30 -40.71
N THR A 35 -51.29 29.61 -41.15
CA THR A 35 -51.45 28.21 -41.57
C THR A 35 -50.51 27.77 -42.69
N HIS A 36 -50.03 26.50 -42.65
CA HIS A 36 -50.08 25.53 -43.75
C HIS A 36 -49.50 24.17 -43.33
N THR A 37 -50.32 23.11 -43.35
CA THR A 37 -49.89 21.74 -43.52
C THR A 37 -49.72 21.45 -45.02
N PRO A 38 -48.89 20.49 -45.44
CA PRO A 38 -49.28 19.09 -45.49
C PRO A 38 -48.17 18.03 -45.24
N ASN A 39 -48.64 16.94 -44.72
CA ASN A 39 -48.24 15.55 -44.89
C ASN A 39 -46.99 15.25 -45.73
N THR A 40 -45.99 14.58 -45.11
CA THR A 40 -45.24 13.51 -45.77
C THR A 40 -44.73 12.49 -44.74
N THR A 41 -45.03 11.24 -45.06
CA THR A 41 -44.66 9.99 -44.47
C THR A 41 -43.12 9.92 -44.24
N ALA A 42 -42.68 9.80 -43.00
CA ALA A 42 -41.27 9.51 -42.69
C ALA A 42 -41.15 8.13 -42.07
N CYS A 43 -40.38 7.30 -42.73
CA CYS A 43 -39.95 5.97 -42.33
C CYS A 43 -39.30 5.99 -40.92
N ARG A 44 -39.81 5.15 -40.02
CA ARG A 44 -39.16 4.82 -38.77
C ARG A 44 -37.99 3.89 -39.04
N ASN A 45 -36.79 4.42 -39.05
CA ASN A 45 -35.59 3.61 -38.84
C ASN A 45 -35.37 3.47 -37.34
N HIS A 46 -35.83 2.37 -36.78
CA HIS A 46 -35.40 1.89 -35.48
C HIS A 46 -33.97 1.33 -35.64
N THR A 47 -32.98 2.18 -35.47
CA THR A 47 -31.62 1.74 -35.10
C THR A 47 -31.62 1.52 -33.59
N THR A 48 -31.87 0.29 -33.18
CA THR A 48 -31.50 -0.20 -31.85
C THR A 48 -29.99 -0.14 -31.75
N ARG A 49 -29.46 0.92 -31.09
CA ARG A 49 -28.11 0.90 -30.58
C ARG A 49 -28.07 -0.16 -29.49
N THR A 50 -27.63 -1.35 -29.84
CA THR A 50 -27.12 -2.31 -28.89
C THR A 50 -25.84 -1.72 -28.33
N ASN A 51 -25.90 -1.15 -27.10
CA ASN A 51 -24.75 -0.90 -26.31
C ASN A 51 -24.18 -2.27 -25.91
N HIS A 52 -23.33 -2.84 -26.77
CA HIS A 52 -22.38 -3.85 -26.30
C HIS A 52 -21.39 -3.14 -25.40
N PRO A 53 -21.17 -3.61 -24.16
CA PRO A 53 -20.02 -3.16 -23.38
C PRO A 53 -18.79 -3.46 -24.25
N ILE A 54 -18.03 -2.42 -24.56
CA ILE A 54 -16.71 -2.56 -25.19
C ILE A 54 -15.94 -3.46 -24.23
N GLN A 55 -15.62 -4.69 -24.68
CA GLN A 55 -14.84 -5.61 -23.88
C GLN A 55 -13.57 -4.89 -23.45
N GLU A 56 -13.21 -4.98 -22.17
CA GLU A 56 -12.01 -4.33 -21.58
C GLU A 56 -10.76 -4.58 -22.42
N THR A 57 -10.70 -5.69 -23.14
CA THR A 57 -9.66 -6.06 -24.10
C THR A 57 -9.47 -5.07 -25.26
N GLN A 58 -10.43 -4.19 -25.58
CA GLN A 58 -10.31 -3.22 -26.69
C GLN A 58 -9.74 -1.85 -26.26
N ARG A 59 -9.68 -1.57 -24.97
CA ARG A 59 -9.18 -0.27 -24.46
C ARG A 59 -7.69 -0.04 -24.76
N TRP A 60 -6.91 -1.11 -24.85
CA TRP A 60 -5.45 -1.10 -25.05
C TRP A 60 -5.03 -0.91 -26.53
N TYR A 61 -5.89 -1.33 -27.46
CA TYR A 61 -5.60 -1.32 -28.90
C TYR A 61 -5.38 0.09 -29.48
N VAL A 62 -5.82 1.14 -28.78
CA VAL A 62 -5.86 2.50 -29.34
C VAL A 62 -4.59 3.29 -29.10
N LEU A 63 -3.69 2.89 -28.16
CA LEU A 63 -2.58 3.74 -27.74
C LEU A 63 -1.17 3.10 -27.78
N GLY A 64 -1.00 1.82 -28.14
CA GLY A 64 0.32 1.16 -28.17
C GLY A 64 1.02 1.16 -26.80
N MET A 65 0.28 1.28 -25.69
CA MET A 65 0.81 1.32 -24.33
C MET A 65 0.68 -0.06 -23.69
N SER A 66 1.77 -0.55 -23.09
CA SER A 66 1.77 -1.77 -22.30
C SER A 66 0.81 -1.68 -21.11
N LYS A 67 0.17 -2.81 -20.74
CA LYS A 67 -0.67 -2.94 -19.55
C LYS A 67 0.11 -2.48 -18.30
N LYS A 68 -0.50 -1.63 -17.48
CA LYS A 68 0.07 -1.08 -16.24
C LYS A 68 -0.44 -1.84 -15.04
N ILE A 69 0.43 -2.47 -14.31
CA ILE A 69 0.10 -3.26 -13.12
C ILE A 69 0.68 -2.57 -11.89
N ALA A 70 -0.18 -2.32 -10.91
CA ALA A 70 0.21 -1.95 -9.56
C ALA A 70 0.22 -3.20 -8.67
N VAL A 71 1.20 -3.31 -7.79
CA VAL A 71 1.34 -4.45 -6.87
C VAL A 71 1.42 -3.95 -5.44
N LEU A 72 0.67 -4.60 -4.53
CA LEU A 72 0.79 -4.45 -3.08
C LEU A 72 1.24 -5.78 -2.49
N THR A 73 2.41 -5.82 -1.85
CA THR A 73 2.92 -7.05 -1.22
C THR A 73 2.88 -7.00 0.30
N GLY A 74 2.74 -8.17 0.93
CA GLY A 74 2.90 -8.38 2.36
C GLY A 74 3.81 -9.57 2.65
N ALA A 75 3.98 -9.94 3.90
CA ALA A 75 4.97 -10.93 4.36
C ALA A 75 4.83 -12.32 3.73
N GLY A 76 3.64 -12.68 3.26
CA GLY A 76 3.40 -13.95 2.58
C GLY A 76 4.22 -14.17 1.30
N ILE A 77 4.71 -13.11 0.62
CA ILE A 77 5.59 -13.26 -0.55
C ILE A 77 6.99 -13.76 -0.15
N SER A 78 7.40 -13.50 1.10
CA SER A 78 8.74 -13.81 1.62
C SER A 78 8.81 -15.14 2.38
N THR A 79 7.68 -15.84 2.58
CA THR A 79 7.67 -17.11 3.34
C THR A 79 8.50 -18.20 2.66
N SER A 80 8.45 -18.29 1.33
CA SER A 80 9.29 -19.21 0.56
C SER A 80 10.78 -18.86 0.56
N ALA A 81 11.12 -17.62 0.97
CA ALA A 81 12.50 -17.17 1.18
C ALA A 81 13.01 -17.44 2.61
N GLY A 82 12.22 -18.11 3.44
CA GLY A 82 12.57 -18.47 4.83
C GLY A 82 12.26 -17.40 5.86
N ILE A 83 11.56 -16.31 5.50
CA ILE A 83 11.09 -15.29 6.44
C ILE A 83 9.65 -15.66 6.84
N PRO A 84 9.37 -15.94 8.12
CA PRO A 84 8.01 -16.22 8.55
C PRO A 84 7.13 -14.97 8.38
N ASP A 85 5.88 -15.17 8.02
CA ASP A 85 4.90 -14.09 8.07
C ASP A 85 4.51 -13.74 9.53
N PHE A 86 3.68 -12.71 9.70
CA PHE A 86 3.30 -12.26 11.04
C PHE A 86 2.01 -12.90 11.56
N ARG A 87 1.01 -13.16 10.69
CA ARG A 87 -0.37 -13.50 11.05
C ARG A 87 -0.88 -14.80 10.45
N GLY A 88 -0.12 -15.46 9.60
CA GLY A 88 -0.46 -16.78 9.08
C GLY A 88 -0.55 -17.83 10.19
N PRO A 89 -0.96 -19.05 9.87
CA PRO A 89 -1.03 -20.15 10.87
C PRO A 89 0.28 -20.40 11.60
N ASP A 90 1.41 -20.18 10.91
CA ASP A 90 2.77 -20.29 11.43
C ASP A 90 3.44 -18.93 11.70
N GLY A 91 2.67 -17.87 11.64
CA GLY A 91 3.15 -16.48 11.77
C GLY A 91 3.71 -16.16 13.14
N VAL A 92 4.66 -15.22 13.18
CA VAL A 92 5.39 -14.79 14.39
C VAL A 92 4.41 -14.39 15.49
N TRP A 93 3.45 -13.52 15.20
CA TRP A 93 2.50 -13.02 16.21
C TRP A 93 1.38 -14.02 16.54
N THR A 94 1.13 -14.99 15.65
CA THR A 94 0.22 -16.10 15.94
C THR A 94 0.81 -17.03 16.99
N LYS A 95 2.12 -17.32 16.89
CA LYS A 95 2.83 -18.18 17.83
C LYS A 95 3.32 -17.43 19.08
N HIS A 96 3.68 -16.16 18.94
CA HIS A 96 4.31 -15.32 19.94
C HIS A 96 3.66 -13.92 19.99
N PRO A 97 2.40 -13.81 20.52
CA PRO A 97 1.70 -12.53 20.58
C PRO A 97 2.45 -11.46 21.37
N GLU A 98 3.26 -11.85 22.36
CA GLU A 98 4.08 -10.96 23.18
C GLU A 98 5.14 -10.21 22.38
N GLN A 99 5.51 -10.73 21.23
CA GLN A 99 6.53 -10.12 20.35
C GLN A 99 6.00 -8.96 19.52
N MET A 100 4.70 -8.66 19.57
CA MET A 100 4.15 -7.48 18.87
C MET A 100 4.77 -6.17 19.38
N ASN A 101 5.15 -6.10 20.65
CA ASN A 101 5.78 -4.91 21.26
C ASN A 101 7.17 -4.59 20.73
N VAL A 102 7.85 -5.53 20.04
CA VAL A 102 9.17 -5.31 19.43
C VAL A 102 9.16 -4.15 18.43
N TYR A 103 8.03 -3.97 17.77
CA TYR A 103 7.81 -2.93 16.76
C TYR A 103 6.75 -1.91 17.22
N ASP A 104 6.73 -1.56 18.52
CA ASP A 104 5.89 -0.50 19.08
C ASP A 104 6.76 0.67 19.51
N ILE A 105 6.42 1.89 19.05
CA ILE A 105 7.27 3.07 19.29
C ILE A 105 7.23 3.52 20.74
N ASP A 106 6.08 3.40 21.41
CA ASP A 106 5.94 3.81 22.80
C ASP A 106 6.73 2.84 23.70
N ALA A 107 6.69 1.53 23.41
CA ALA A 107 7.52 0.54 24.11
C ALA A 107 9.02 0.82 23.90
N PHE A 108 9.44 1.06 22.66
CA PHE A 108 10.83 1.39 22.33
C PHE A 108 11.33 2.64 23.06
N LEU A 109 10.49 3.66 23.22
CA LEU A 109 10.85 4.91 23.90
C LEU A 109 10.80 4.82 25.43
N ALA A 110 10.03 3.84 25.97
CA ALA A 110 9.73 3.77 27.40
C ALA A 110 10.97 3.47 28.27
N ASN A 111 11.81 2.52 27.83
CA ASN A 111 12.96 2.10 28.62
C ASN A 111 14.05 1.43 27.77
N GLU A 112 15.25 1.30 28.36
CA GLU A 112 16.44 0.70 27.73
C GLU A 112 16.26 -0.80 27.50
N GLU A 113 15.60 -1.52 28.40
CA GLU A 113 15.43 -2.98 28.32
C GLU A 113 14.59 -3.37 27.08
N ASP A 114 13.52 -2.62 26.77
CA ASP A 114 12.69 -2.84 25.58
C ASP A 114 13.47 -2.53 24.29
N ARG A 115 14.34 -1.50 24.30
CA ARG A 115 15.20 -1.19 23.16
C ARG A 115 16.25 -2.27 22.91
N GLU A 116 16.94 -2.73 23.95
CA GLU A 116 17.90 -3.83 23.86
C GLU A 116 17.24 -5.10 23.33
N TYR A 117 16.03 -5.41 23.84
CA TYR A 117 15.25 -6.55 23.37
C TYR A 117 14.90 -6.41 21.88
N SER A 118 14.42 -5.25 21.45
CA SER A 118 14.08 -4.96 20.06
C SER A 118 15.31 -5.12 19.14
N TRP A 119 16.46 -4.57 19.53
CA TRP A 119 17.71 -4.70 18.77
C TRP A 119 18.19 -6.15 18.66
N ARG A 120 18.15 -6.89 19.74
CA ARG A 120 18.53 -8.32 19.77
C ARG A 120 17.62 -9.17 18.88
N TRP A 121 16.32 -8.95 18.99
CA TRP A 121 15.33 -9.59 18.14
C TRP A 121 15.60 -9.34 16.66
N GLN A 122 15.86 -8.10 16.28
CA GLN A 122 16.16 -7.75 14.89
C GLN A 122 17.49 -8.36 14.43
N LYS A 123 18.53 -8.42 15.30
CA LYS A 123 19.83 -9.07 15.01
C LYS A 123 19.65 -10.56 14.69
N GLU A 124 18.76 -11.22 15.39
CA GLU A 124 18.49 -12.67 15.23
C GLU A 124 17.53 -12.98 14.07
N SER A 125 17.00 -11.96 13.42
CA SER A 125 16.01 -12.11 12.34
C SER A 125 16.60 -12.89 11.15
N PRO A 126 15.85 -13.84 10.56
CA PRO A 126 16.24 -14.55 9.34
C PRO A 126 16.37 -13.63 8.12
N VAL A 127 15.86 -12.40 8.18
CA VAL A 127 15.91 -11.40 7.10
C VAL A 127 17.35 -11.16 6.61
N TRP A 128 18.35 -11.18 7.50
CA TRP A 128 19.75 -10.89 7.15
C TRP A 128 20.35 -11.89 6.17
N ASN A 129 19.96 -13.15 6.26
CA ASN A 129 20.47 -14.24 5.43
C ASN A 129 19.53 -14.61 4.28
N ALA A 130 18.32 -14.08 4.26
CA ALA A 130 17.32 -14.40 3.27
C ALA A 130 17.73 -13.94 1.86
N GLN A 131 17.38 -14.77 0.88
CA GLN A 131 17.58 -14.51 -0.54
C GLN A 131 16.22 -14.40 -1.24
N PRO A 132 16.09 -13.52 -2.25
CA PRO A 132 14.85 -13.40 -2.99
C PRO A 132 14.39 -14.72 -3.61
N GLY A 133 13.14 -15.09 -3.32
CA GLY A 133 12.51 -16.29 -3.92
C GLY A 133 11.99 -16.03 -5.33
N GLU A 134 11.41 -17.06 -5.97
CA GLU A 134 10.89 -16.99 -7.34
C GLU A 134 9.75 -15.95 -7.49
N ALA A 135 8.97 -15.73 -6.46
CA ALA A 135 7.94 -14.70 -6.44
C ALA A 135 8.52 -13.27 -6.58
N HIS A 136 9.64 -12.98 -5.90
CA HIS A 136 10.33 -11.69 -6.03
C HIS A 136 10.92 -11.51 -7.43
N LYS A 137 11.57 -12.56 -7.96
CA LYS A 137 12.16 -12.56 -9.32
C LYS A 137 11.09 -12.37 -10.41
N ALA A 138 9.88 -12.90 -10.18
CA ALA A 138 8.76 -12.71 -11.10
C ALA A 138 8.35 -11.23 -11.21
N LEU A 139 8.35 -10.48 -10.10
CA LEU A 139 8.08 -9.04 -10.13
C LEU A 139 9.17 -8.23 -10.84
N VAL A 140 10.43 -8.65 -10.73
CA VAL A 140 11.53 -8.08 -11.55
C VAL A 140 11.27 -8.30 -13.04
N LYS A 141 10.83 -9.51 -13.42
CA LYS A 141 10.48 -9.84 -14.81
C LYS A 141 9.31 -9.00 -15.32
N LEU A 142 8.31 -8.74 -14.47
CA LEU A 142 7.17 -7.88 -14.78
C LEU A 142 7.63 -6.42 -15.01
N GLU A 143 8.56 -5.92 -14.18
CA GLU A 143 9.17 -4.59 -14.34
C GLU A 143 9.97 -4.49 -15.64
N GLN A 144 10.82 -5.49 -15.93
CA GLN A 144 11.62 -5.55 -17.16
C GLN A 144 10.74 -5.61 -18.42
N ALA A 145 9.53 -6.14 -18.32
CA ALA A 145 8.55 -6.10 -19.39
C ALA A 145 7.86 -4.72 -19.53
N GLY A 146 8.20 -3.74 -18.69
CA GLY A 146 7.62 -2.38 -18.70
C GLY A 146 6.18 -2.33 -18.20
N MET A 147 5.71 -3.36 -17.49
CA MET A 147 4.34 -3.47 -17.04
C MET A 147 4.14 -3.11 -15.57
N LEU A 148 5.16 -3.20 -14.71
CA LEU A 148 5.08 -2.85 -13.29
C LEU A 148 5.23 -1.34 -13.10
N THR A 149 4.19 -0.68 -12.60
CA THR A 149 4.19 0.78 -12.36
C THR A 149 4.27 1.17 -10.90
N LEU A 150 3.91 0.25 -10.01
CA LEU A 150 3.98 0.39 -8.57
C LEU A 150 4.26 -0.97 -7.93
N LEU A 151 5.23 -1.00 -7.03
CA LEU A 151 5.46 -2.10 -6.10
C LEU A 151 5.43 -1.52 -4.68
N ALA A 152 4.22 -1.35 -4.14
CA ALA A 152 4.02 -0.96 -2.74
C ALA A 152 4.24 -2.19 -1.86
N THR A 153 5.18 -2.14 -0.94
CA THR A 153 5.45 -3.26 -0.04
C THR A 153 5.22 -2.88 1.41
N GLN A 154 4.57 -3.77 2.14
CA GLN A 154 4.44 -3.71 3.59
C GLN A 154 5.65 -4.36 4.28
N ASN A 155 6.50 -5.06 3.51
CA ASN A 155 7.69 -5.71 4.02
C ASN A 155 8.83 -4.71 4.20
N PHE A 156 9.64 -4.95 5.21
CA PHE A 156 10.87 -4.19 5.49
C PHE A 156 12.14 -5.03 5.24
N ASP A 157 12.00 -6.21 4.61
CA ASP A 157 13.05 -7.21 4.40
C ASP A 157 14.05 -6.88 3.27
N ALA A 158 13.76 -5.86 2.46
CA ALA A 158 14.53 -5.42 1.31
C ALA A 158 14.73 -6.51 0.22
N LEU A 159 13.86 -7.54 0.17
CA LEU A 159 14.02 -8.63 -0.81
C LEU A 159 13.63 -8.21 -2.23
N HIS A 160 12.77 -7.21 -2.40
CA HIS A 160 12.45 -6.66 -3.72
C HIS A 160 13.66 -5.95 -4.34
N GLU A 161 14.36 -5.13 -3.55
CA GLU A 161 15.62 -4.47 -3.95
C GLU A 161 16.71 -5.51 -4.24
N LYS A 162 16.89 -6.48 -3.34
CA LYS A 162 17.85 -7.59 -3.53
C LYS A 162 17.54 -8.43 -4.78
N ALA A 163 16.26 -8.57 -5.15
CA ALA A 163 15.86 -9.28 -6.37
C ALA A 163 16.23 -8.50 -7.64
N GLY A 164 16.30 -7.17 -7.56
CA GLY A 164 16.64 -6.27 -8.66
C GLY A 164 15.51 -5.39 -9.15
N ASN A 165 14.40 -5.24 -8.42
CA ASN A 165 13.43 -4.20 -8.68
C ASN A 165 14.05 -2.82 -8.40
N SER A 166 13.72 -1.83 -9.23
CA SER A 166 14.26 -0.48 -9.11
C SER A 166 13.51 0.37 -8.09
N ASP A 167 14.22 1.35 -7.50
CA ASP A 167 13.65 2.35 -6.58
C ASP A 167 12.52 3.17 -7.23
N ASN A 168 12.46 3.22 -8.56
CA ASN A 168 11.42 3.94 -9.29
C ASN A 168 10.04 3.36 -9.06
N VAL A 169 9.94 2.04 -8.97
CA VAL A 169 8.68 1.30 -8.79
C VAL A 169 8.40 0.96 -7.34
N ILE A 170 9.43 0.78 -6.51
CA ILE A 170 9.28 0.39 -5.10
C ILE A 170 8.75 1.57 -4.27
N VAL A 171 7.84 1.25 -3.35
CA VAL A 171 7.39 2.10 -2.24
C VAL A 171 7.38 1.27 -0.97
N ASN A 172 8.36 1.50 -0.10
CA ASN A 172 8.48 0.84 1.19
C ASN A 172 7.53 1.49 2.20
N LEU A 173 6.29 0.96 2.31
CA LEU A 173 5.25 1.53 3.18
C LEU A 173 5.62 1.46 4.66
N HIS A 174 6.29 0.41 5.07
CA HIS A 174 6.73 0.21 6.45
C HIS A 174 8.25 0.34 6.63
N GLY A 175 8.89 1.10 5.72
CA GLY A 175 10.32 1.36 5.81
C GLY A 175 11.21 0.17 5.48
N THR A 176 12.41 0.13 6.06
CA THR A 176 13.40 -0.93 5.80
C THR A 176 14.23 -1.24 7.04
N ILE A 177 14.61 -2.51 7.19
CA ILE A 177 15.55 -2.95 8.24
C ILE A 177 17.02 -2.66 7.87
N GLY A 178 17.29 -2.38 6.59
CA GLY A 178 18.66 -2.20 6.09
C GLY A 178 19.34 -0.91 6.59
N THR A 179 18.56 0.11 6.90
CA THR A 179 19.09 1.40 7.41
C THR A 179 18.50 1.78 8.76
N SER A 180 19.23 2.61 9.49
CA SER A 180 18.85 3.13 10.79
C SER A 180 19.11 4.64 10.85
N HIS A 181 18.47 5.33 11.77
CA HIS A 181 18.71 6.75 11.97
C HIS A 181 18.75 7.13 13.46
N CYS A 182 19.43 8.22 13.73
CA CYS A 182 19.37 8.87 15.04
C CYS A 182 18.06 9.67 15.16
N MET A 183 17.22 9.35 16.12
CA MET A 183 15.94 10.03 16.38
C MET A 183 16.10 11.51 16.75
N LYS A 184 17.31 11.96 17.15
CA LYS A 184 17.59 13.35 17.57
C LYS A 184 18.19 14.21 16.47
N CYS A 185 19.23 13.73 15.77
CA CYS A 185 19.95 14.52 14.77
C CYS A 185 19.78 14.00 13.33
N HIS A 186 18.97 12.97 13.14
CA HIS A 186 18.63 12.34 11.87
C HIS A 186 19.84 11.83 11.06
N ALA A 187 20.99 11.61 11.72
CA ALA A 187 22.13 10.95 11.08
C ALA A 187 21.74 9.53 10.67
N LYS A 188 22.12 9.16 9.46
CA LYS A 188 21.83 7.82 8.90
C LYS A 188 22.97 6.86 9.17
N TYR A 189 22.66 5.59 9.33
CA TYR A 189 23.57 4.48 9.61
C TYR A 189 23.17 3.27 8.76
N ASP A 190 24.13 2.46 8.40
CA ASP A 190 23.89 1.10 7.97
C ASP A 190 23.51 0.27 9.21
N THR A 191 22.37 -0.42 9.16
CA THR A 191 21.92 -1.23 10.29
C THR A 191 22.88 -2.40 10.57
N ALA A 192 23.55 -2.94 9.54
CA ALA A 192 24.52 -4.02 9.71
C ALA A 192 25.70 -3.56 10.58
N ASP A 193 26.17 -2.31 10.46
CA ASP A 193 27.24 -1.77 11.31
C ASP A 193 26.79 -1.65 12.78
N ILE A 194 25.56 -1.22 13.00
CA ILE A 194 24.97 -1.18 14.35
C ILE A 194 24.87 -2.60 14.93
N MET A 195 24.34 -3.55 14.16
CA MET A 195 24.18 -4.94 14.58
C MET A 195 25.51 -5.61 14.94
N ALA A 196 26.59 -5.29 14.21
CA ALA A 196 27.93 -5.81 14.49
C ALA A 196 28.49 -5.33 15.85
N ASN A 197 28.03 -4.19 16.37
CA ASN A 197 28.49 -3.60 17.63
C ASN A 197 27.56 -3.83 18.83
N LEU A 198 26.41 -4.50 18.67
CA LEU A 198 25.41 -4.68 19.74
C LEU A 198 25.94 -5.40 20.99
N ASP A 199 26.96 -6.25 20.84
CA ASP A 199 27.55 -6.94 21.99
C ASP A 199 28.35 -5.96 22.92
N ASN A 200 28.79 -4.82 22.37
CA ASN A 200 29.46 -3.76 23.12
C ASN A 200 28.52 -2.61 23.52
N GLU A 201 27.47 -2.38 22.72
CA GLU A 201 26.50 -1.30 22.90
C GLU A 201 25.09 -1.84 22.62
N PRO A 202 24.47 -2.54 23.60
CA PRO A 202 23.16 -3.21 23.41
C PRO A 202 22.00 -2.22 23.14
N ASP A 203 22.09 -0.99 23.68
CA ASP A 203 21.18 0.14 23.40
C ASP A 203 21.95 1.20 22.60
N PRO A 204 21.96 1.13 21.26
CA PRO A 204 22.80 1.99 20.44
C PRO A 204 22.42 3.47 20.51
N HIS A 205 23.43 4.30 20.73
CA HIS A 205 23.30 5.75 20.75
C HIS A 205 24.15 6.43 19.67
N CYS A 206 23.75 7.62 19.28
CA CYS A 206 24.45 8.40 18.27
C CYS A 206 25.70 9.07 18.81
N HIS A 207 26.88 8.67 18.35
CA HIS A 207 28.18 9.23 18.72
C HIS A 207 28.61 10.42 17.86
N ARG A 208 27.73 10.89 16.92
CA ARG A 208 28.03 12.04 16.05
C ARG A 208 28.28 13.29 16.90
N LYS A 209 29.40 13.94 16.69
CA LYS A 209 29.71 15.24 17.32
C LYS A 209 28.88 16.35 16.68
N LEU A 210 28.24 17.17 17.50
CA LEU A 210 27.41 18.29 17.05
C LEU A 210 28.21 19.60 17.12
N PRO A 211 28.53 20.26 16.00
CA PRO A 211 29.39 21.46 15.99
C PRO A 211 28.84 22.61 16.83
N TYR A 212 27.51 22.77 16.86
CA TYR A 212 26.85 23.84 17.62
C TYR A 212 26.75 23.57 19.15
N SER A 213 27.20 22.41 19.63
CA SER A 213 27.23 22.05 21.05
C SER A 213 28.64 21.88 21.59
N GLY A 214 29.64 22.52 20.99
CA GLY A 214 31.06 22.40 21.42
C GLY A 214 31.66 21.03 21.14
N ASN A 215 31.23 20.37 20.07
CA ASN A 215 31.64 19.01 19.68
C ASN A 215 31.24 17.91 20.70
N MET A 216 30.23 18.15 21.52
CA MET A 216 29.68 17.09 22.36
C MET A 216 28.96 16.03 21.53
N PRO A 217 28.96 14.76 21.95
CA PRO A 217 28.20 13.71 21.30
C PRO A 217 26.70 14.03 21.24
N CYS A 218 26.05 13.63 20.18
CA CYS A 218 24.59 13.79 20.03
C CYS A 218 23.81 13.03 21.11
N ASN A 219 24.25 11.80 21.41
CA ASN A 219 23.65 10.88 22.37
C ASN A 219 22.14 10.67 22.17
N GLY A 220 21.65 10.77 20.90
CA GLY A 220 20.28 10.43 20.55
C GLY A 220 20.14 8.93 20.34
N LEU A 221 18.97 8.37 20.62
CA LEU A 221 18.64 6.97 20.34
C LEU A 221 18.79 6.68 18.85
N ILE A 222 19.31 5.51 18.51
CA ILE A 222 19.33 5.00 17.14
C ILE A 222 18.20 3.98 17.01
N LYS A 223 17.45 4.07 15.89
CA LYS A 223 16.36 3.17 15.58
C LYS A 223 16.45 2.76 14.11
N THR A 224 16.08 1.52 13.78
CA THR A 224 15.96 1.08 12.39
C THR A 224 14.92 1.93 11.64
N ASP A 225 15.05 2.06 10.33
CA ASP A 225 14.08 2.78 9.49
C ASP A 225 12.80 1.94 9.26
N VAL A 226 12.59 0.84 9.99
CA VAL A 226 11.31 0.13 10.06
C VAL A 226 10.28 1.03 10.73
N VAL A 227 9.10 1.16 10.14
CA VAL A 227 7.98 1.90 10.74
C VAL A 227 7.37 1.05 11.85
N TYR A 228 7.43 1.53 13.07
CA TYR A 228 6.83 0.88 14.23
C TYR A 228 5.36 1.26 14.37
N PHE A 229 4.58 0.43 15.05
CA PHE A 229 3.22 0.80 15.43
C PHE A 229 3.26 2.09 16.26
N GLY A 230 2.34 3.02 15.93
CA GLY A 230 2.33 4.38 16.49
C GLY A 230 3.10 5.41 15.68
N GLU A 231 3.95 5.03 14.73
CA GLU A 231 4.65 5.95 13.85
C GLU A 231 3.87 6.27 12.57
N ALA A 232 4.18 7.43 11.99
CA ALA A 232 3.70 7.78 10.64
C ALA A 232 4.46 6.97 9.58
N LEU A 233 3.78 6.64 8.49
CA LEU A 233 4.41 6.07 7.31
C LEU A 233 5.34 7.10 6.65
N PRO A 234 6.31 6.66 5.81
CA PRO A 234 7.19 7.57 5.09
C PRO A 234 6.42 8.59 4.27
N ASP A 235 6.92 9.85 4.29
CA ASP A 235 6.27 10.98 3.62
C ASP A 235 6.02 10.70 2.14
N GLY A 236 4.78 10.97 1.69
CA GLY A 236 4.36 10.77 0.31
C GLY A 236 4.17 9.31 -0.14
N ALA A 237 4.49 8.31 0.71
CA ALA A 237 4.40 6.90 0.35
C ALA A 237 2.95 6.49 0.03
N MET A 238 2.00 6.88 0.86
CA MET A 238 0.58 6.58 0.64
C MET A 238 0.00 7.33 -0.56
N GLU A 239 0.32 8.63 -0.72
CA GLU A 239 -0.12 9.44 -1.86
C GLU A 239 0.39 8.87 -3.19
N LYS A 240 1.69 8.49 -3.25
CA LYS A 240 2.26 7.83 -4.43
C LYS A 240 1.53 6.53 -4.71
N SER A 241 1.29 5.72 -3.67
CA SER A 241 0.62 4.42 -3.80
C SER A 241 -0.82 4.55 -4.28
N TYR A 242 -1.62 5.43 -3.67
CA TYR A 242 -3.00 5.69 -4.11
C TYR A 242 -3.05 6.17 -5.57
N ARG A 243 -2.23 7.17 -5.90
CA ARG A 243 -2.20 7.72 -7.26
C ARG A 243 -1.86 6.67 -8.31
N LEU A 244 -0.84 5.84 -8.07
CA LEU A 244 -0.42 4.84 -9.04
C LEU A 244 -1.36 3.63 -9.08
N ALA A 245 -1.92 3.22 -7.94
CA ALA A 245 -2.90 2.14 -7.90
C ALA A 245 -4.19 2.51 -8.64
N THR A 246 -4.68 3.76 -8.50
CA THR A 246 -5.89 4.21 -9.20
C THR A 246 -5.69 4.49 -10.70
N GLN A 247 -4.45 4.60 -11.16
CA GLN A 247 -4.08 4.78 -12.58
C GLN A 247 -3.64 3.49 -13.26
N ALA A 248 -3.57 2.39 -12.51
CA ALA A 248 -3.22 1.09 -13.04
C ALA A 248 -4.40 0.45 -13.78
N ASP A 249 -4.08 -0.51 -14.61
CA ASP A 249 -5.06 -1.32 -15.34
C ASP A 249 -5.47 -2.55 -14.55
N GLU A 250 -4.67 -2.89 -13.54
CA GLU A 250 -4.96 -3.93 -12.57
C GLU A 250 -4.13 -3.72 -11.31
N LEU A 251 -4.71 -4.02 -10.13
CA LEU A 251 -4.01 -4.09 -8.85
C LEU A 251 -3.86 -5.55 -8.43
N TRP A 252 -2.62 -5.99 -8.20
CA TRP A 252 -2.34 -7.29 -7.59
C TRP A 252 -1.97 -7.12 -6.13
N VAL A 253 -2.65 -7.86 -5.27
CA VAL A 253 -2.36 -7.94 -3.83
C VAL A 253 -1.78 -9.33 -3.54
N ILE A 254 -0.56 -9.38 -3.00
CA ILE A 254 0.20 -10.62 -2.91
C ILE A 254 0.69 -10.83 -1.48
N GLY A 255 0.24 -11.92 -0.84
CA GLY A 255 0.73 -12.34 0.46
C GLY A 255 0.44 -11.38 1.61
N SER A 256 -0.72 -10.73 1.60
CA SER A 256 -1.16 -9.84 2.68
C SER A 256 -2.53 -10.22 3.19
N THR A 257 -2.72 -10.24 4.53
CA THR A 257 -4.03 -10.37 5.17
C THR A 257 -4.87 -9.10 5.08
N LEU A 258 -4.24 -7.96 4.68
CA LEU A 258 -4.87 -6.64 4.54
C LEU A 258 -5.46 -6.09 5.84
N GLU A 259 -4.91 -6.45 7.00
CA GLU A 259 -5.38 -5.99 8.31
C GLU A 259 -4.69 -4.71 8.79
N VAL A 260 -3.52 -4.35 8.23
CA VAL A 260 -2.73 -3.20 8.69
C VAL A 260 -3.10 -1.94 7.92
N MET A 261 -3.61 -0.95 8.64
CA MET A 261 -3.92 0.37 8.11
C MET A 261 -2.74 1.33 8.32
N PRO A 262 -2.50 2.31 7.41
CA PRO A 262 -3.32 2.64 6.24
C PRO A 262 -3.00 1.83 4.98
N ALA A 263 -1.97 0.99 4.94
CA ALA A 263 -1.53 0.27 3.74
C ALA A 263 -2.66 -0.53 3.06
N ALA A 264 -3.50 -1.21 3.85
CA ALA A 264 -4.62 -2.00 3.35
C ALA A 264 -5.68 -1.16 2.59
N SER A 265 -5.78 0.15 2.85
CA SER A 265 -6.74 1.03 2.19
C SER A 265 -6.45 1.30 0.71
N ILE A 266 -5.26 0.92 0.22
CA ILE A 266 -4.94 0.95 -1.22
C ILE A 266 -5.97 0.13 -2.01
N VAL A 267 -6.42 -1.00 -1.46
CA VAL A 267 -7.37 -1.91 -2.12
C VAL A 267 -8.74 -1.26 -2.33
N PRO A 268 -9.46 -0.78 -1.30
CA PRO A 268 -10.75 -0.13 -1.52
C PRO A 268 -10.65 1.17 -2.33
N VAL A 269 -9.53 1.90 -2.27
CA VAL A 269 -9.30 3.10 -3.09
C VAL A 269 -9.18 2.74 -4.57
N ALA A 270 -8.43 1.69 -4.93
CA ALA A 270 -8.35 1.18 -6.30
C ALA A 270 -9.71 0.65 -6.79
N ALA A 271 -10.44 -0.10 -5.95
CA ALA A 271 -11.78 -0.60 -6.27
C ALA A 271 -12.76 0.54 -6.58
N GLN A 272 -12.75 1.63 -5.79
CA GLN A 272 -13.58 2.82 -6.04
C GLN A 272 -13.25 3.51 -7.36
N ALA A 273 -12.00 3.43 -7.80
CA ALA A 273 -11.57 3.93 -9.11
C ALA A 273 -11.91 2.98 -10.27
N GLY A 274 -12.53 1.83 -9.99
CA GLY A 274 -12.90 0.82 -11.01
C GLY A 274 -11.71 0.01 -11.52
N VAL A 275 -10.60 -0.05 -10.76
CA VAL A 275 -9.43 -0.86 -11.11
C VAL A 275 -9.71 -2.32 -10.74
N PRO A 276 -9.60 -3.27 -11.69
CA PRO A 276 -9.71 -4.70 -11.41
C PRO A 276 -8.67 -5.16 -10.37
N ILE A 277 -9.09 -6.05 -9.47
CA ILE A 277 -8.26 -6.49 -8.34
C ILE A 277 -8.07 -8.00 -8.36
N THR A 278 -6.80 -8.42 -8.36
CA THR A 278 -6.41 -9.81 -8.11
C THR A 278 -5.81 -9.92 -6.72
N ILE A 279 -6.37 -10.77 -5.85
CA ILE A 279 -5.80 -11.08 -4.53
C ILE A 279 -5.22 -12.49 -4.55
N MET A 280 -3.91 -12.59 -4.32
CA MET A 280 -3.16 -13.83 -4.18
C MET A 280 -2.72 -13.97 -2.72
N ASN A 281 -3.47 -14.71 -1.93
CA ASN A 281 -3.19 -14.98 -0.52
C ASN A 281 -3.86 -16.28 -0.10
N MET A 282 -3.16 -17.16 0.60
CA MET A 282 -3.67 -18.47 0.98
C MET A 282 -4.92 -18.37 1.88
N GLY A 283 -4.87 -17.50 2.88
CA GLY A 283 -5.97 -17.20 3.79
C GLY A 283 -6.95 -16.16 3.23
N HIS A 284 -8.09 -16.02 3.92
CA HIS A 284 -9.06 -14.97 3.62
C HIS A 284 -8.52 -13.59 4.01
N THR A 285 -8.99 -12.56 3.29
CA THR A 285 -8.75 -11.16 3.60
C THR A 285 -10.06 -10.42 3.78
N GLN A 286 -10.05 -9.29 4.50
CA GLN A 286 -11.25 -8.46 4.66
C GLN A 286 -11.78 -7.88 3.33
N TYR A 287 -10.96 -7.87 2.28
CA TYR A 287 -11.28 -7.31 0.98
C TYR A 287 -11.49 -8.35 -0.13
N ASP A 288 -11.63 -9.63 0.20
CA ASP A 288 -11.93 -10.69 -0.79
C ASP A 288 -13.14 -10.36 -1.68
N ARG A 289 -14.13 -9.65 -1.13
CA ARG A 289 -15.35 -9.24 -1.86
C ARG A 289 -15.12 -8.15 -2.91
N LEU A 290 -13.99 -7.47 -2.87
CA LEU A 290 -13.58 -6.45 -3.84
C LEU A 290 -12.72 -7.02 -4.95
N ALA A 291 -12.30 -8.29 -4.84
CA ALA A 291 -11.45 -8.93 -5.82
C ALA A 291 -12.27 -9.48 -7.00
N ASP A 292 -11.79 -9.22 -8.20
CA ASP A 292 -12.27 -9.86 -9.44
C ASP A 292 -11.71 -11.28 -9.55
N HIS A 293 -10.47 -11.49 -9.04
CA HIS A 293 -9.81 -12.78 -9.03
C HIS A 293 -9.20 -13.08 -7.66
N LEU A 294 -9.47 -14.30 -7.16
CA LEU A 294 -8.90 -14.84 -5.92
C LEU A 294 -8.02 -16.04 -6.25
N ILE A 295 -6.74 -15.98 -5.88
CA ILE A 295 -5.77 -17.06 -6.05
C ILE A 295 -5.35 -17.54 -4.66
N ARG A 296 -5.61 -18.81 -4.35
CA ARG A 296 -5.31 -19.44 -3.05
C ARG A 296 -4.15 -20.44 -3.11
N ASP A 297 -3.44 -20.46 -4.23
CA ASP A 297 -2.29 -21.31 -4.48
C ASP A 297 -1.02 -20.75 -3.79
N ASP A 298 0.01 -21.58 -3.74
CA ASP A 298 1.35 -21.17 -3.30
C ASP A 298 1.88 -20.00 -4.16
N ILE A 299 2.20 -18.89 -3.52
CA ILE A 299 2.67 -17.67 -4.17
C ILE A 299 3.96 -17.91 -4.96
N ALA A 300 4.87 -18.76 -4.45
CA ALA A 300 6.13 -19.06 -5.11
C ALA A 300 5.96 -19.76 -6.47
N VAL A 301 4.80 -20.39 -6.70
CA VAL A 301 4.43 -21.06 -7.95
C VAL A 301 3.44 -20.23 -8.78
N ALA A 302 2.42 -19.71 -8.12
CA ALA A 302 1.31 -19.04 -8.80
C ALA A 302 1.72 -17.67 -9.39
N LEU A 303 2.54 -16.89 -8.67
CA LEU A 303 2.93 -15.56 -9.13
C LEU A 303 3.84 -15.61 -10.38
N PRO A 304 4.90 -16.44 -10.45
CA PRO A 304 5.67 -16.61 -11.68
C PRO A 304 4.80 -17.00 -12.88
N ARG A 305 3.87 -17.92 -12.71
CA ARG A 305 2.92 -18.33 -13.76
C ARG A 305 2.05 -17.16 -14.21
N LEU A 306 1.43 -16.43 -13.28
CA LEU A 306 0.58 -15.26 -13.60
C LEU A 306 1.36 -14.20 -14.37
N VAL A 307 2.61 -13.92 -13.97
CA VAL A 307 3.48 -12.96 -14.66
C VAL A 307 3.77 -13.42 -16.09
N ASP A 308 4.12 -14.71 -16.29
CA ASP A 308 4.45 -15.24 -17.61
C ASP A 308 3.24 -15.24 -18.56
N GLU A 309 2.07 -15.61 -18.07
CA GLU A 309 0.81 -15.56 -18.80
C GLU A 309 0.48 -14.12 -19.19
N THR A 310 0.64 -13.16 -18.27
CA THR A 310 0.34 -11.75 -18.49
C THR A 310 1.27 -11.13 -19.54
N ILE A 311 2.59 -11.37 -19.45
CA ILE A 311 3.57 -10.89 -20.42
C ILE A 311 3.31 -11.51 -21.80
N THR A 312 2.99 -12.81 -21.86
CA THR A 312 2.69 -13.51 -23.10
C THR A 312 1.42 -12.96 -23.77
N ALA A 313 0.38 -12.74 -22.96
CA ALA A 313 -0.86 -12.16 -23.46
C ALA A 313 -0.66 -10.76 -24.03
N GLU A 314 0.21 -9.95 -23.38
CA GLU A 314 0.52 -8.60 -23.86
C GLU A 314 1.31 -8.62 -25.18
N ARG A 315 2.32 -9.49 -25.29
CA ARG A 315 3.08 -9.67 -26.53
C ARG A 315 2.22 -10.12 -27.72
N ASN A 316 1.23 -10.95 -27.47
CA ASN A 316 0.31 -11.42 -28.52
C ASN A 316 -0.72 -10.35 -28.94
N ARG A 317 -0.82 -9.24 -28.21
CA ARG A 317 -1.68 -8.09 -28.53
C ARG A 317 -0.97 -7.03 -29.37
N GLN A 318 0.35 -6.98 -29.30
CA GLN A 318 1.21 -6.05 -30.07
C GLN A 318 1.50 -6.62 -31.48
#